data_5d92994c37b43c6cc71b25f6264b8468
#
_entry.id   5d92994c37b43c6cc71b25f6264b8468
#
_cell.length_a   1.000
_cell.length_b   1.000
_cell.length_c   1.000
_cell.angle_alpha   90.00
_cell.angle_beta   90.00
_cell.angle_gamma   90.00
#
_symmetry.space_group_name_H-M   'P 1'
#
loop_
_entity.id
_entity.type
_entity.pdbx_description
1 polymer ?
#
loop_
_entity_poly.entity_id
_entity_poly.type
_entity_poly.pdbx_seq_one_letter_code
_entity_poly.pdbx_strand_id
1 'polypeptide(L)'
;TSWLVKNAIVAAIYVVMTLALSPLSYGMMQIRFSEMLMLLPFYDKRFTAGLVIGVLVSNLGSPLGVYDIAIGTLSTLICILVYRVINNVWLAMLSTSIIGSAIVGTMLILLLNTPIVLTYVGVAVGEMISLVLGILLFNELCKNRKFNRVVFNQDAKNREELVKR
;
A
#
# COMPACT_ATOMS: atom_id res chain seq x y z
N THR A 1 -10.22 -10.09 18.73
CA THR A 1 -10.55 -8.75 18.19
C THR A 1 -11.33 -8.89 16.91
N SER A 2 -12.41 -8.13 16.75
CA SER A 2 -13.25 -8.18 15.55
C SER A 2 -12.49 -7.64 14.32
N TRP A 3 -12.84 -8.15 13.13
CA TRP A 3 -12.25 -7.68 11.87
C TRP A 3 -12.54 -6.21 11.59
N LEU A 4 -13.67 -5.70 12.07
CA LEU A 4 -14.00 -4.28 11.99
C LEU A 4 -12.97 -3.42 12.71
N VAL A 5 -12.63 -3.78 13.94
CA VAL A 5 -11.62 -3.05 14.74
C VAL A 5 -10.25 -3.13 14.09
N LYS A 6 -9.85 -4.30 13.57
CA LYS A 6 -8.55 -4.45 12.87
C LYS A 6 -8.46 -3.55 11.62
N ASN A 7 -9.52 -3.52 10.81
CA ASN A 7 -9.58 -2.67 9.63
C ASN A 7 -9.58 -1.18 9.99
N ALA A 8 -10.29 -0.79 11.06
CA ALA A 8 -10.26 0.58 11.56
C ALA A 8 -8.85 1.01 12.00
N ILE A 9 -8.13 0.13 12.71
CA ILE A 9 -6.74 0.39 13.13
C ILE A 9 -5.82 0.53 11.90
N VAL A 10 -5.92 -0.37 10.92
CA VAL A 10 -5.13 -0.30 9.69
C VAL A 10 -5.41 1.00 8.94
N ALA A 11 -6.68 1.38 8.78
CA ALA A 11 -7.05 2.64 8.15
C ALA A 11 -6.45 3.85 8.90
N ALA A 12 -6.57 3.87 10.23
CA ALA A 12 -6.01 4.95 11.06
C ALA A 12 -4.49 5.06 10.93
N ILE A 13 -3.77 3.93 11.00
CA ILE A 13 -2.31 3.90 10.83
C ILE A 13 -1.92 4.41 9.45
N TYR A 14 -2.62 3.97 8.39
CA TYR A 14 -2.36 4.41 7.03
C TYR A 14 -2.50 5.93 6.91
N VAL A 15 -3.60 6.50 7.41
CA VAL A 15 -3.87 7.93 7.38
C VAL A 15 -2.80 8.72 8.15
N VAL A 16 -2.49 8.31 9.38
CA VAL A 16 -1.48 8.97 10.21
C VAL A 16 -0.11 8.95 9.54
N MET A 17 0.33 7.81 9.01
CA MET A 17 1.62 7.70 8.33
C MET A 17 1.68 8.57 7.06
N THR A 18 0.60 8.62 6.29
CA THR A 18 0.55 9.44 5.07
C THR A 18 0.58 10.92 5.39
N LEU A 19 -0.24 11.37 6.35
CA LEU A 19 -0.35 12.79 6.70
C LEU A 19 0.87 13.30 7.48
N ALA A 20 1.43 12.49 8.39
CA ALA A 20 2.63 12.86 9.13
C ALA A 20 3.85 13.09 8.22
N LEU A 21 3.91 12.40 7.09
CA LEU A 21 4.98 12.50 6.09
C LEU A 21 4.46 13.11 4.77
N SER A 22 3.48 14.02 4.87
CA SER A 22 2.81 14.60 3.71
C SER A 22 3.75 15.19 2.65
N PRO A 23 4.88 15.88 2.96
CA PRO A 23 5.79 16.39 1.94
C PRO A 23 6.42 15.29 1.09
N LEU A 24 6.67 14.11 1.66
CA LEU A 24 7.20 12.94 0.95
C LEU A 24 6.08 12.17 0.23
N SER A 25 4.91 12.07 0.88
CA SER A 25 3.78 11.28 0.39
C SER A 25 3.11 11.89 -0.83
N TYR A 26 3.11 13.22 -0.96
CA TYR A 26 2.49 13.94 -2.08
C TYR A 26 3.50 14.67 -2.98
N GLY A 27 4.79 14.38 -2.82
CA GLY A 27 5.86 14.91 -3.67
C GLY A 27 5.92 14.21 -5.03
N MET A 28 6.82 14.68 -5.91
CA MET A 28 7.03 14.08 -7.25
C MET A 28 7.45 12.61 -7.22
N MET A 29 8.20 12.19 -6.21
CA MET A 29 8.61 10.79 -6.03
C MET A 29 7.56 9.94 -5.31
N GLN A 30 6.56 10.56 -4.71
CA GLN A 30 5.45 9.89 -4.01
C GLN A 30 5.89 8.76 -3.06
N ILE A 31 6.91 9.00 -2.23
CA ILE A 31 7.35 8.00 -1.25
C ILE A 31 6.35 7.96 -0.10
N ARG A 32 5.43 7.00 -0.16
CA ARG A 32 4.39 6.80 0.85
C ARG A 32 4.73 5.61 1.74
N PHE A 33 5.32 5.86 2.89
CA PHE A 33 5.61 4.78 3.85
C PHE A 33 4.37 4.01 4.28
N SER A 34 3.18 4.63 4.26
CA SER A 34 1.90 3.95 4.50
C SER A 34 1.63 2.81 3.50
N GLU A 35 2.23 2.83 2.32
CA GLU A 35 2.09 1.75 1.33
C GLU A 35 2.73 0.43 1.76
N MET A 36 3.59 0.42 2.78
CA MET A 36 3.99 -0.82 3.45
C MET A 36 2.77 -1.66 3.87
N LEU A 37 1.68 -1.00 4.26
CA LEU A 37 0.43 -1.67 4.66
C LEU A 37 -0.33 -2.31 3.47
N MET A 38 0.03 -1.97 2.21
CA MET A 38 -0.50 -2.63 1.00
C MET A 38 -0.25 -4.14 1.00
N LEU A 39 0.76 -4.60 1.74
CA LEU A 39 1.04 -6.03 1.88
C LEU A 39 0.01 -6.76 2.76
N LEU A 40 -0.73 -6.07 3.62
CA LEU A 40 -1.76 -6.71 4.45
C LEU A 40 -2.84 -7.43 3.62
N PRO A 41 -3.47 -6.80 2.61
CA PRO A 41 -4.39 -7.50 1.71
C PRO A 41 -3.76 -8.63 0.89
N PHE A 42 -2.46 -8.58 0.64
CA PHE A 42 -1.73 -9.67 0.00
C PHE A 42 -1.67 -10.91 0.91
N TYR A 43 -1.34 -10.73 2.19
CA TYR A 43 -1.31 -11.82 3.16
C TYR A 43 -2.70 -12.26 3.62
N ASP A 44 -3.64 -11.31 3.79
CA ASP A 44 -5.02 -11.60 4.19
C ASP A 44 -6.00 -10.61 3.57
N LYS A 45 -6.80 -11.10 2.62
CA LYS A 45 -7.81 -10.31 1.89
C LYS A 45 -8.81 -9.56 2.77
N ARG A 46 -8.98 -9.95 4.04
CA ARG A 46 -9.89 -9.31 4.99
C ARG A 46 -9.47 -7.89 5.38
N PHE A 47 -8.21 -7.52 5.13
CA PHE A 47 -7.70 -6.16 5.34
C PHE A 47 -7.97 -5.20 4.18
N THR A 48 -8.55 -5.68 3.08
CA THR A 48 -8.84 -4.84 1.90
C THR A 48 -9.67 -3.61 2.25
N ALA A 49 -10.73 -3.76 3.04
CA ALA A 49 -11.62 -2.65 3.38
C ALA A 49 -10.90 -1.56 4.19
N GLY A 50 -10.14 -1.94 5.22
CA GLY A 50 -9.39 -1.00 6.05
C GLY A 50 -8.34 -0.23 5.26
N LEU A 51 -7.63 -0.92 4.36
CA LEU A 51 -6.63 -0.28 3.52
C LEU A 51 -7.27 0.72 2.54
N VAL A 52 -8.32 0.32 1.83
CA VAL A 52 -9.01 1.19 0.87
C VAL A 52 -9.59 2.43 1.55
N ILE A 53 -10.21 2.27 2.71
CA ILE A 53 -10.69 3.41 3.51
C ILE A 53 -9.53 4.30 3.95
N GLY A 54 -8.42 3.72 4.40
CA GLY A 54 -7.21 4.47 4.77
C GLY A 54 -6.66 5.30 3.62
N VAL A 55 -6.56 4.73 2.42
CA VAL A 55 -6.12 5.43 1.20
C VAL A 55 -7.09 6.58 0.86
N LEU A 56 -8.39 6.29 0.85
CA LEU A 56 -9.41 7.28 0.53
C LEU A 56 -9.36 8.48 1.50
N VAL A 57 -9.31 8.21 2.80
CA VAL A 57 -9.28 9.27 3.83
C VAL A 57 -7.96 10.04 3.79
N SER A 58 -6.82 9.37 3.61
CA SER A 58 -5.52 10.06 3.52
C SER A 58 -5.47 11.00 2.30
N ASN A 59 -6.06 10.60 1.18
CA ASN A 59 -6.08 11.41 -0.04
C ASN A 59 -6.97 12.66 0.08
N LEU A 60 -7.85 12.77 1.10
CA LEU A 60 -8.54 14.03 1.44
C LEU A 60 -7.55 15.15 1.82
N GLY A 61 -6.36 14.79 2.34
CA GLY A 61 -5.29 15.73 2.67
C GLY A 61 -4.36 16.06 1.50
N SER A 62 -4.59 15.51 0.32
CA SER A 62 -3.74 15.73 -0.85
C SER A 62 -3.94 17.12 -1.45
N PRO A 63 -2.86 17.77 -1.94
CA PRO A 63 -2.95 19.01 -2.71
C PRO A 63 -3.74 18.86 -4.02
N LEU A 64 -3.83 17.65 -4.58
CA LEU A 64 -4.57 17.36 -5.82
C LEU A 64 -6.06 17.06 -5.58
N GLY A 65 -6.50 16.99 -4.32
CA GLY A 65 -7.89 16.87 -3.92
C GLY A 65 -8.61 15.67 -4.55
N VAL A 66 -9.71 15.94 -5.27
CA VAL A 66 -10.60 14.92 -5.84
C VAL A 66 -9.89 13.95 -6.79
N TYR A 67 -8.87 14.40 -7.49
CA TYR A 67 -8.11 13.54 -8.42
C TYR A 67 -7.33 12.46 -7.69
N ASP A 68 -6.66 12.81 -6.59
CA ASP A 68 -5.95 11.81 -5.77
C ASP A 68 -6.93 10.87 -5.06
N ILE A 69 -8.08 11.38 -4.61
CA ILE A 69 -9.12 10.56 -4.00
C ILE A 69 -9.61 9.50 -5.01
N ALA A 70 -9.96 9.91 -6.22
CA ALA A 70 -10.54 9.02 -7.22
C ALA A 70 -9.47 8.08 -7.81
N ILE A 71 -8.39 8.65 -8.34
CA ILE A 71 -7.38 7.92 -9.12
C ILE A 71 -6.47 7.11 -8.19
N GLY A 72 -6.05 7.67 -7.05
CA GLY A 72 -5.23 6.96 -6.07
C GLY A 72 -5.97 5.77 -5.45
N THR A 73 -7.25 5.94 -5.09
CA THR A 73 -8.07 4.85 -4.56
C THR A 73 -8.33 3.78 -5.63
N LEU A 74 -8.59 4.18 -6.87
CA LEU A 74 -8.76 3.25 -7.99
C LEU A 74 -7.48 2.44 -8.26
N SER A 75 -6.32 3.09 -8.27
CA SER A 75 -5.02 2.43 -8.41
C SER A 75 -4.81 1.37 -7.33
N THR A 76 -5.08 1.73 -6.07
CA THR A 76 -5.00 0.80 -4.94
C THR A 76 -5.91 -0.41 -5.11
N LEU A 77 -7.16 -0.21 -5.53
CA LEU A 77 -8.11 -1.29 -5.78
C LEU A 77 -7.62 -2.23 -6.88
N ILE A 78 -7.09 -1.70 -7.97
CA ILE A 78 -6.53 -2.50 -9.06
C ILE A 78 -5.36 -3.35 -8.56
N CYS A 79 -4.43 -2.77 -7.79
CA CYS A 79 -3.32 -3.50 -7.20
C CYS A 79 -3.79 -4.65 -6.30
N ILE A 80 -4.79 -4.39 -5.42
CA ILE A 80 -5.35 -5.42 -4.55
C ILE A 80 -6.03 -6.55 -5.36
N LEU A 81 -6.70 -6.23 -6.46
CA LEU A 81 -7.27 -7.24 -7.34
C LEU A 81 -6.19 -8.11 -8.00
N VAL A 82 -5.09 -7.50 -8.43
CA VAL A 82 -3.94 -8.22 -8.99
C VAL A 82 -3.29 -9.14 -7.97
N TYR A 83 -3.25 -8.74 -6.68
CA TYR A 83 -2.75 -9.60 -5.60
C TYR A 83 -3.54 -10.92 -5.43
N ARG A 84 -4.75 -10.99 -5.94
CA ARG A 84 -5.55 -12.22 -5.86
C ARG A 84 -5.06 -13.33 -6.79
N VAL A 85 -4.31 -12.97 -7.82
CA VAL A 85 -3.77 -13.91 -8.81
C VAL A 85 -2.27 -14.13 -8.66
N ILE A 86 -1.58 -13.27 -7.89
CA ILE A 86 -0.14 -13.35 -7.66
C ILE A 86 0.11 -14.00 -6.29
N ASN A 87 0.94 -15.05 -6.28
CA ASN A 87 1.33 -15.75 -5.06
C ASN A 87 2.73 -15.36 -4.53
N ASN A 88 3.48 -14.56 -5.27
CA ASN A 88 4.82 -14.14 -4.90
C ASN A 88 4.82 -12.66 -4.50
N VAL A 89 5.30 -12.36 -3.30
CA VAL A 89 5.31 -10.99 -2.75
C VAL A 89 6.16 -10.02 -3.57
N TRP A 90 7.27 -10.49 -4.16
CA TRP A 90 8.13 -9.66 -5.00
C TRP A 90 7.46 -9.31 -6.33
N LEU A 91 6.73 -10.26 -6.92
CA LEU A 91 5.92 -10.00 -8.12
C LEU A 91 4.74 -9.08 -7.80
N ALA A 92 4.13 -9.22 -6.62
CA ALA A 92 3.09 -8.30 -6.15
C ALA A 92 3.64 -6.87 -6.01
N MET A 93 4.83 -6.70 -5.43
CA MET A 93 5.53 -5.42 -5.33
C MET A 93 5.78 -4.80 -6.71
N LEU A 94 6.36 -5.57 -7.63
CA LEU A 94 6.64 -5.09 -8.99
C LEU A 94 5.36 -4.69 -9.73
N SER A 95 4.29 -5.49 -9.61
CA SER A 95 3.00 -5.16 -10.23
C SER A 95 2.40 -3.87 -9.68
N THR A 96 2.47 -3.64 -8.36
CA THR A 96 2.02 -2.39 -7.74
C THR A 96 2.80 -1.20 -8.27
N SER A 97 4.12 -1.30 -8.28
CA SER A 97 4.99 -0.21 -8.77
C SER A 97 4.73 0.12 -10.25
N ILE A 98 4.47 -0.87 -11.10
CA ILE A 98 4.14 -0.65 -12.51
C ILE A 98 2.75 -0.02 -12.65
N ILE A 99 1.74 -0.56 -11.96
CA ILE A 99 0.36 -0.10 -12.03
C ILE A 99 0.25 1.33 -11.45
N GLY A 100 0.84 1.55 -10.27
CA GLY A 100 0.82 2.85 -9.60
C GLY A 100 1.53 3.91 -10.43
N SER A 101 2.74 3.65 -10.92
CA SER A 101 3.44 4.59 -11.80
C SER A 101 2.67 4.88 -13.08
N ALA A 102 2.03 3.88 -13.71
CA ALA A 102 1.23 4.08 -14.90
C ALA A 102 0.00 4.95 -14.62
N ILE A 103 -0.74 4.68 -13.56
CA ILE A 103 -1.99 5.39 -13.25
C ILE A 103 -1.71 6.75 -12.60
N VAL A 104 -0.98 6.74 -11.48
CA VAL A 104 -0.70 7.96 -10.70
C VAL A 104 0.29 8.86 -11.44
N GLY A 105 1.33 8.28 -12.08
CA GLY A 105 2.28 9.02 -12.90
C GLY A 105 1.60 9.75 -14.07
N THR A 106 0.67 9.09 -14.77
CA THR A 106 -0.12 9.73 -15.83
C THR A 106 -0.95 10.89 -15.29
N MET A 107 -1.60 10.72 -14.14
CA MET A 107 -2.35 11.79 -13.47
C MET A 107 -1.45 13.00 -13.16
N LEU A 108 -0.27 12.79 -12.59
CA LEU A 108 0.67 13.87 -12.27
C LEU A 108 1.16 14.61 -13.51
N ILE A 109 1.45 13.88 -14.59
CA ILE A 109 1.88 14.48 -15.86
C ILE A 109 0.77 15.38 -16.43
N LEU A 110 -0.47 14.90 -16.43
CA LEU A 110 -1.59 15.64 -17.00
C LEU A 110 -2.00 16.85 -16.16
N LEU A 111 -1.94 16.77 -14.83
CA LEU A 111 -2.39 17.83 -13.94
C LEU A 111 -1.30 18.87 -13.64
N LEU A 112 -0.06 18.44 -13.52
CA LEU A 112 1.06 19.29 -13.07
C LEU A 112 2.06 19.58 -14.19
N ASN A 113 1.86 19.04 -15.40
CA ASN A 113 2.81 19.17 -16.54
C ASN A 113 4.25 18.76 -16.16
N THR A 114 4.39 17.71 -15.35
CA THR A 114 5.69 17.21 -14.89
C THR A 114 6.44 16.47 -16.00
N PRO A 115 7.78 16.39 -15.96
CA PRO A 115 8.57 15.66 -16.94
C PRO A 115 8.20 14.18 -16.96
N ILE A 116 7.85 13.65 -18.13
CA ILE A 116 7.28 12.30 -18.30
C ILE A 116 8.17 11.22 -17.67
N VAL A 117 9.42 11.12 -18.10
CA VAL A 117 10.35 10.07 -17.65
C VAL A 117 10.61 10.19 -16.15
N LEU A 118 10.87 11.41 -15.66
CA LEU A 118 11.17 11.64 -14.24
C LEU A 118 9.98 11.28 -13.36
N THR A 119 8.76 11.56 -13.80
CA THR A 119 7.54 11.27 -13.04
C THR A 119 7.29 9.77 -12.95
N TYR A 120 7.31 9.04 -14.07
CA TYR A 120 7.09 7.59 -14.04
C TYR A 120 8.15 6.86 -13.23
N VAL A 121 9.43 7.19 -13.42
CA VAL A 121 10.54 6.60 -12.67
C VAL A 121 10.46 6.99 -11.20
N GLY A 122 10.17 8.26 -10.90
CA GLY A 122 10.06 8.75 -9.54
C GLY A 122 8.98 8.04 -8.74
N VAL A 123 7.76 7.93 -9.30
CA VAL A 123 6.64 7.22 -8.66
C VAL A 123 6.97 5.74 -8.50
N ALA A 124 7.48 5.07 -9.55
CA ALA A 124 7.83 3.65 -9.49
C ALA A 124 8.88 3.37 -8.41
N VAL A 125 9.94 4.15 -8.34
CA VAL A 125 11.01 4.01 -7.33
C VAL A 125 10.48 4.32 -5.93
N GLY A 126 9.66 5.36 -5.77
CA GLY A 126 9.07 5.72 -4.48
C GLY A 126 8.20 4.59 -3.91
N GLU A 127 7.33 4.00 -4.74
CA GLU A 127 6.52 2.84 -4.36
C GLU A 127 7.38 1.61 -4.06
N MET A 128 8.39 1.31 -4.89
CA MET A 128 9.31 0.20 -4.65
C MET A 128 10.02 0.32 -3.30
N ILE A 129 10.54 1.49 -2.97
CA ILE A 129 11.20 1.72 -1.66
C ILE A 129 10.24 1.41 -0.52
N SER A 130 9.03 1.95 -0.57
CA SER A 130 8.01 1.77 0.46
C SER A 130 7.62 0.28 0.61
N LEU A 131 7.41 -0.42 -0.49
CA LEU A 131 7.03 -1.83 -0.48
C LEU A 131 8.16 -2.77 -0.06
N VAL A 132 9.42 -2.49 -0.48
CA VAL A 132 10.59 -3.26 -0.01
C VAL A 132 10.73 -3.15 1.50
N LEU A 133 10.63 -1.94 2.05
CA LEU A 133 10.64 -1.74 3.50
C LEU A 133 9.49 -2.49 4.18
N GLY A 134 8.31 -2.50 3.54
CA GLY A 134 7.16 -3.28 3.99
C GLY A 134 7.43 -4.78 4.02
N ILE A 135 8.02 -5.34 2.97
CA ILE A 135 8.36 -6.77 2.90
C ILE A 135 9.34 -7.13 4.02
N LEU A 136 10.38 -6.32 4.22
CA LEU A 136 11.36 -6.57 5.28
C LEU A 136 10.69 -6.50 6.66
N LEU A 137 9.86 -5.49 6.91
CA LEU A 137 9.14 -5.33 8.16
C LEU A 137 8.18 -6.50 8.43
N PHE A 138 7.37 -6.89 7.43
CA PHE A 138 6.42 -7.99 7.58
C PHE A 138 7.11 -9.34 7.72
N ASN A 139 8.24 -9.56 7.06
CA ASN A 139 9.04 -10.78 7.25
C ASN A 139 9.48 -10.92 8.71
N GLU A 140 9.91 -9.83 9.37
CA GLU A 140 10.27 -9.85 10.78
C GLU A 140 9.04 -10.00 11.69
N LEU A 141 7.97 -9.24 11.44
CA LEU A 141 6.74 -9.29 12.22
C LEU A 141 6.07 -10.66 12.16
N CYS A 142 6.03 -11.29 11.00
CA CYS A 142 5.45 -12.63 10.81
C CYS A 142 6.23 -13.74 11.51
N LYS A 143 7.48 -13.52 11.93
CA LYS A 143 8.20 -14.45 12.80
C LYS A 143 7.62 -14.50 14.22
N ASN A 144 6.93 -13.45 14.65
CA ASN A 144 6.37 -13.36 16.00
C ASN A 144 5.00 -14.06 16.06
N ARG A 145 4.90 -15.12 16.89
CA ARG A 145 3.66 -15.89 17.08
C ARG A 145 2.50 -15.03 17.61
N LYS A 146 2.78 -14.08 18.50
CA LYS A 146 1.76 -13.18 19.07
C LYS A 146 1.20 -12.27 17.99
N PHE A 147 2.06 -11.73 17.13
CA PHE A 147 1.65 -10.89 16.00
C PHE A 147 0.71 -11.65 15.06
N ASN A 148 1.08 -12.86 14.62
CA ASN A 148 0.25 -13.67 13.71
C ASN A 148 -1.10 -14.02 14.31
N ARG A 149 -1.14 -14.36 15.61
CA ARG A 149 -2.40 -14.66 16.30
C ARG A 149 -3.31 -13.43 16.42
N VAL A 150 -2.74 -12.26 16.74
CA VAL A 150 -3.51 -11.03 16.93
C VAL A 150 -3.97 -10.45 15.59
N VAL A 151 -3.08 -10.38 14.61
CA VAL A 151 -3.35 -9.73 13.33
C VAL A 151 -4.14 -10.64 12.40
N PHE A 152 -3.63 -11.85 12.12
CA PHE A 152 -4.21 -12.74 11.12
C PHE A 152 -5.16 -13.79 11.69
N ASN A 153 -5.33 -13.88 13.01
CA ASN A 153 -6.09 -14.96 13.70
C ASN A 153 -5.60 -16.37 13.31
N GLN A 154 -4.33 -16.53 13.01
CA GLN A 154 -3.74 -17.80 12.57
C GLN A 154 -2.88 -18.41 13.67
N ASP A 155 -3.03 -19.71 13.89
CA ASP A 155 -2.13 -20.51 14.71
C ASP A 155 -0.84 -20.83 13.92
N ALA A 156 0.22 -21.16 14.63
CA ALA A 156 1.60 -21.32 14.13
C ALA A 156 1.78 -22.28 12.93
N LYS A 157 0.77 -23.07 12.57
CA LYS A 157 0.83 -24.08 11.52
C LYS A 157 0.86 -23.50 10.09
N ASN A 158 0.28 -22.31 9.88
CA ASN A 158 0.24 -21.64 8.56
C ASN A 158 1.34 -20.56 8.40
N ARG A 159 2.26 -20.50 9.34
CA ARG A 159 3.30 -19.48 9.40
C ARG A 159 4.30 -19.55 8.25
N GLU A 160 4.68 -20.77 7.87
CA GLU A 160 5.66 -20.97 6.80
C GLU A 160 5.12 -20.61 5.41
N GLU A 161 3.82 -20.69 5.22
CA GLU A 161 3.18 -20.28 3.96
C GLU A 161 3.14 -18.77 3.78
N LEU A 162 2.97 -18.00 4.88
CA LEU A 162 2.96 -16.52 4.81
C LEU A 162 4.33 -15.95 4.47
N VAL A 163 5.40 -16.58 4.98
CA VAL A 163 6.78 -16.12 4.74
C VAL A 163 7.32 -16.61 3.38
N LYS A 164 6.77 -17.71 2.84
CA LYS A 164 7.14 -18.27 1.53
C LYS A 164 6.40 -17.61 0.36
N ARG A 165 5.35 -16.84 0.63
CA ARG A 165 4.66 -16.02 -0.37
C ARG A 165 5.39 -14.70 -0.58
#